data_d84e5ad594afb3da2672a4e282e0a789
#
_entry.id   d84e5ad594afb3da2672a4e282e0a789
#
_cell.length_a   1.000
_cell.length_b   1.000
_cell.length_c   1.000
_cell.angle_alpha   90.00
_cell.angle_beta   90.00
_cell.angle_gamma   90.00
#
_symmetry.space_group_name_H-M   'P 1'
#
loop_
_entity.id
_entity.type
_entity.pdbx_description
1 polymer ?
#
loop_
_entity_poly.entity_id
_entity_poly.type
_entity_poly.pdbx_seq_one_letter_code
_entity_poly.pdbx_strand_id
1 'polypeptide(L)'
;LISDRSEGFDMGCGSGRWARWMAEKVCTLNCIDPSDAIEISKNNLKNFKNINYFRASVDDDILLTASQDFGYSLGVLHHIPDTQAALSSCVKLLKPGAPFLVYLYYSFDNRSKLYSLIWKASDLIRKLIFNLPPFLKYWITDCIAIFIYYPLTRIVLAAERCGIDISNIPLSYYKDHSLYTMRTDARDRFGTPLEQRFSKVKIHNMMLEAGLDEIKFSSNAPFWCAVGYKK
;
A
#
# COMPACT_ATOMS: atom_id res chain seq x y z
N LEU A 1 17.18 14.14 7.67
CA LEU A 1 16.61 12.80 7.71
C LEU A 1 15.64 12.71 8.89
N ILE A 2 14.75 11.71 8.89
CA ILE A 2 13.71 11.56 9.92
C ILE A 2 14.33 11.39 11.31
N SER A 3 13.83 12.14 12.29
CA SER A 3 14.28 12.12 13.69
C SER A 3 13.10 12.23 14.65
N ASP A 4 13.38 12.17 15.95
CA ASP A 4 12.42 12.37 17.04
C ASP A 4 11.81 13.79 17.10
N ARG A 5 12.29 14.73 16.27
CA ARG A 5 11.74 16.08 16.10
C ARG A 5 10.90 16.25 14.84
N SER A 6 10.88 15.23 13.98
CA SER A 6 10.19 15.32 12.68
C SER A 6 8.69 15.19 12.84
N GLU A 7 7.97 15.96 12.04
CA GLU A 7 6.54 15.83 11.80
C GLU A 7 6.29 15.30 10.38
N GLY A 8 5.42 14.30 10.24
CA GLY A 8 5.11 13.72 8.95
C GLY A 8 3.74 13.10 8.86
N PHE A 9 3.42 12.49 7.72
CA PHE A 9 2.10 11.94 7.48
C PHE A 9 2.11 10.53 6.85
N ASP A 10 1.05 9.78 7.18
CA ASP A 10 0.65 8.51 6.59
C ASP A 10 -0.63 8.72 5.78
N MET A 11 -0.51 8.80 4.45
CA MET A 11 -1.66 8.98 3.56
C MET A 11 -2.27 7.64 3.19
N GLY A 12 -3.49 7.40 3.69
CA GLY A 12 -4.17 6.11 3.62
C GLY A 12 -3.68 5.16 4.72
N CYS A 13 -3.69 5.62 5.96
CA CYS A 13 -3.13 4.85 7.09
C CYS A 13 -3.90 3.56 7.40
N GLY A 14 -5.14 3.41 6.91
CA GLY A 14 -6.00 2.26 7.17
C GLY A 14 -6.12 1.98 8.67
N SER A 15 -5.86 0.75 9.09
CA SER A 15 -5.88 0.34 10.50
C SER A 15 -4.63 0.71 11.31
N GLY A 16 -3.73 1.53 10.76
CA GLY A 16 -2.51 1.99 11.43
C GLY A 16 -1.32 1.01 11.38
N ARG A 17 -1.34 0.07 10.43
CA ARG A 17 -0.30 -0.98 10.31
C ARG A 17 1.12 -0.42 10.22
N TRP A 18 1.32 0.60 9.40
CA TRP A 18 2.63 1.24 9.19
C TRP A 18 2.88 2.39 10.14
N ALA A 19 1.82 3.11 10.53
CA ALA A 19 1.87 4.21 11.47
C ALA A 19 2.52 3.83 12.81
N ARG A 20 2.30 2.60 13.29
CA ARG A 20 2.91 2.09 14.52
C ARG A 20 4.44 2.22 14.53
N TRP A 21 5.09 1.82 13.43
CA TRP A 21 6.57 1.84 13.33
C TRP A 21 7.15 3.24 13.22
N MET A 22 6.37 4.17 12.63
CA MET A 22 6.80 5.56 12.50
C MET A 22 6.55 6.36 13.77
N ALA A 23 5.43 6.14 14.46
CA ALA A 23 5.08 6.84 15.70
C ALA A 23 6.14 6.69 16.80
N GLU A 24 6.87 5.59 16.84
CA GLU A 24 7.97 5.36 17.78
C GLU A 24 9.21 6.24 17.52
N LYS A 25 9.30 6.87 16.33
CA LYS A 25 10.54 7.50 15.84
C LYS A 25 10.41 9.00 15.59
N VAL A 26 9.22 9.55 15.69
CA VAL A 26 8.93 10.92 15.26
C VAL A 26 8.21 11.73 16.34
N CYS A 27 8.27 13.05 16.24
CA CYS A 27 7.55 13.95 17.13
C CYS A 27 6.04 13.86 16.92
N THR A 28 5.61 13.95 15.68
CA THR A 28 4.18 13.94 15.31
C THR A 28 3.98 13.14 14.03
N LEU A 29 2.96 12.28 14.04
CA LEU A 29 2.51 11.55 12.86
C LEU A 29 1.05 11.88 12.56
N ASN A 30 0.77 12.40 11.37
CA ASN A 30 -0.57 12.73 10.89
C ASN A 30 -1.11 11.53 10.07
N CYS A 31 -2.00 10.75 10.65
CA CYS A 31 -2.67 9.62 10.02
C CYS A 31 -3.93 10.09 9.30
N ILE A 32 -4.01 9.87 7.99
CA ILE A 32 -5.09 10.35 7.12
C ILE A 32 -5.72 9.16 6.40
N ASP A 33 -7.04 8.99 6.53
CA ASP A 33 -7.77 7.95 5.82
C ASP A 33 -9.26 8.35 5.69
N PRO A 34 -9.90 8.25 4.51
CA PRO A 34 -11.29 8.65 4.32
C PRO A 34 -12.30 7.64 4.87
N SER A 35 -11.87 6.42 5.17
CA SER A 35 -12.73 5.31 5.58
C SER A 35 -12.88 5.19 7.10
N ASP A 36 -13.79 4.31 7.52
CA ASP A 36 -13.97 3.96 8.94
C ASP A 36 -12.75 3.23 9.55
N ALA A 37 -11.77 2.83 8.72
CA ALA A 37 -10.53 2.22 9.19
C ALA A 37 -9.72 3.17 10.10
N ILE A 38 -9.92 4.49 9.99
CA ILE A 38 -9.30 5.48 10.88
C ILE A 38 -9.68 5.25 12.36
N GLU A 39 -10.90 4.82 12.64
CA GLU A 39 -11.33 4.51 14.01
C GLU A 39 -10.66 3.22 14.54
N ILE A 40 -10.42 2.26 13.64
CA ILE A 40 -9.65 1.06 13.97
C ILE A 40 -8.19 1.46 14.28
N SER A 41 -7.61 2.37 13.48
CA SER A 41 -6.27 2.91 13.72
C SER A 41 -6.15 3.56 15.09
N LYS A 42 -7.10 4.44 15.47
CA LYS A 42 -7.16 5.07 16.80
C LYS A 42 -7.14 4.04 17.93
N ASN A 43 -7.93 2.98 17.79
CA ASN A 43 -7.98 1.94 18.80
C ASN A 43 -6.67 1.12 18.87
N ASN A 44 -6.11 0.75 17.72
CA ASN A 44 -4.88 -0.03 17.64
C ASN A 44 -3.66 0.73 18.17
N LEU A 45 -3.65 2.05 18.00
CA LEU A 45 -2.53 2.93 18.32
C LEU A 45 -2.77 3.83 19.54
N LYS A 46 -3.76 3.51 20.39
CA LYS A 46 -4.18 4.31 21.55
C LYS A 46 -3.06 4.60 22.57
N ASN A 47 -2.00 3.82 22.56
CA ASN A 47 -0.85 4.00 23.45
C ASN A 47 0.10 5.11 22.97
N PHE A 48 0.02 5.53 21.69
CA PHE A 48 0.80 6.61 21.14
C PHE A 48 0.08 7.93 21.37
N LYS A 49 0.79 8.93 21.89
CA LYS A 49 0.24 10.28 22.18
C LYS A 49 0.58 11.31 21.10
N ASN A 50 1.43 10.93 20.17
CA ASN A 50 1.98 11.77 19.11
C ASN A 50 1.35 11.49 17.73
N ILE A 51 0.16 10.91 17.70
CA ILE A 51 -0.58 10.66 16.44
C ILE A 51 -1.83 11.54 16.37
N ASN A 52 -1.95 12.29 15.30
CA ASN A 52 -3.19 12.98 14.91
C ASN A 52 -3.94 12.13 13.88
N TYR A 53 -5.27 12.12 13.96
CA TYR A 53 -6.11 11.31 13.07
C TYR A 53 -7.08 12.20 12.30
N PHE A 54 -7.06 12.10 10.99
CA PHE A 54 -7.91 12.86 10.09
C PHE A 54 -8.72 11.91 9.21
N ARG A 55 -10.05 11.98 9.33
CA ARG A 55 -10.96 11.29 8.42
C ARG A 55 -11.14 12.15 7.18
N ALA A 56 -10.23 12.01 6.22
CA ALA A 56 -10.13 12.87 5.06
C ALA A 56 -9.54 12.15 3.85
N SER A 57 -9.83 12.67 2.67
CA SER A 57 -9.26 12.22 1.39
C SER A 57 -7.93 12.92 1.12
N VAL A 58 -7.21 12.45 0.10
CA VAL A 58 -5.90 12.98 -0.31
C VAL A 58 -5.96 14.40 -0.89
N ASP A 59 -7.12 14.80 -1.36
CA ASP A 59 -7.43 16.11 -1.96
C ASP A 59 -8.01 17.13 -0.96
N ASP A 60 -8.27 16.71 0.29
CA ASP A 60 -8.73 17.61 1.34
C ASP A 60 -7.56 18.45 1.90
N ASP A 61 -7.77 19.76 2.10
CA ASP A 61 -6.77 20.70 2.63
C ASP A 61 -6.68 20.63 4.17
N ILE A 62 -6.24 19.50 4.71
CA ILE A 62 -6.16 19.25 6.17
C ILE A 62 -4.80 19.57 6.79
N LEU A 63 -3.74 19.60 5.99
CA LEU A 63 -2.39 19.95 6.40
C LEU A 63 -1.89 21.13 5.56
N LEU A 64 -1.07 21.99 6.17
CA LEU A 64 -0.49 23.13 5.47
C LEU A 64 0.50 22.67 4.39
N THR A 65 0.51 23.38 3.27
CA THR A 65 1.50 23.19 2.20
C THR A 65 2.91 23.40 2.76
N ALA A 66 3.85 22.57 2.33
CA ALA A 66 5.27 22.64 2.70
C ALA A 66 5.51 22.65 4.23
N SER A 67 4.71 21.90 4.99
CA SER A 67 4.82 21.82 6.45
C SER A 67 5.45 20.51 6.96
N GLN A 68 5.43 19.45 6.17
CA GLN A 68 5.79 18.10 6.62
C GLN A 68 7.26 17.76 6.32
N ASP A 69 7.97 17.21 7.30
CA ASP A 69 9.36 16.79 7.19
C ASP A 69 9.54 15.47 6.43
N PHE A 70 8.48 14.68 6.32
CA PHE A 70 8.41 13.46 5.53
C PHE A 70 6.96 13.05 5.28
N GLY A 71 6.76 12.17 4.31
CA GLY A 71 5.45 11.57 4.06
C GLY A 71 5.57 10.19 3.45
N TYR A 72 4.52 9.41 3.58
CA TYR A 72 4.43 8.14 2.87
C TYR A 72 2.98 7.76 2.55
N SER A 73 2.83 6.92 1.51
CA SER A 73 1.57 6.28 1.15
C SER A 73 1.84 4.88 0.62
N LEU A 74 1.38 3.87 1.34
CA LEU A 74 1.75 2.48 1.09
C LEU A 74 0.53 1.62 0.75
N GLY A 75 0.36 1.33 -0.54
CA GLY A 75 -0.71 0.47 -1.01
C GLY A 75 -2.07 1.16 -1.15
N VAL A 76 -2.10 2.47 -1.41
CA VAL A 76 -3.33 3.28 -1.38
C VAL A 76 -3.59 4.04 -2.68
N LEU A 77 -2.65 4.87 -3.14
CA LEU A 77 -2.92 5.84 -4.21
C LEU A 77 -3.36 5.20 -5.54
N HIS A 78 -3.01 3.95 -5.78
CA HIS A 78 -3.44 3.21 -6.98
C HIS A 78 -4.94 2.81 -6.97
N HIS A 79 -5.65 3.05 -5.87
CA HIS A 79 -7.11 2.92 -5.78
C HIS A 79 -7.83 4.25 -6.07
N ILE A 80 -7.10 5.34 -6.26
CA ILE A 80 -7.65 6.65 -6.56
C ILE A 80 -7.69 6.83 -8.09
N PRO A 81 -8.81 7.30 -8.68
CA PRO A 81 -8.95 7.42 -10.14
C PRO A 81 -7.82 8.21 -10.80
N ASP A 82 -7.46 9.36 -10.27
CA ASP A 82 -6.29 10.14 -10.68
C ASP A 82 -5.14 9.95 -9.69
N THR A 83 -4.38 8.88 -9.89
CA THR A 83 -3.20 8.57 -9.06
C THR A 83 -2.13 9.66 -9.17
N GLN A 84 -2.00 10.33 -10.34
CA GLN A 84 -1.03 11.41 -10.52
C GLN A 84 -1.37 12.64 -9.68
N ALA A 85 -2.63 13.08 -9.72
CA ALA A 85 -3.11 14.18 -8.89
C ALA A 85 -2.95 13.86 -7.41
N ALA A 86 -3.32 12.64 -6.99
CA ALA A 86 -3.18 12.20 -5.61
C ALA A 86 -1.71 12.22 -5.13
N LEU A 87 -0.78 11.77 -5.96
CA LEU A 87 0.65 11.83 -5.66
C LEU A 87 1.13 13.28 -5.53
N SER A 88 0.69 14.15 -6.44
CA SER A 88 1.04 15.59 -6.40
C SER A 88 0.49 16.28 -5.15
N SER A 89 -0.72 15.93 -4.70
CA SER A 89 -1.30 16.43 -3.45
C SER A 89 -0.47 16.03 -2.24
N CYS A 90 0.00 14.77 -2.17
CA CYS A 90 0.92 14.33 -1.12
C CYS A 90 2.23 15.13 -1.13
N VAL A 91 2.86 15.30 -2.30
CA VAL A 91 4.15 16.01 -2.43
C VAL A 91 4.02 17.48 -2.08
N LYS A 92 2.88 18.12 -2.34
CA LYS A 92 2.59 19.49 -1.98
C LYS A 92 2.74 19.76 -0.46
N LEU A 93 2.42 18.79 0.38
CA LEU A 93 2.50 18.89 1.84
C LEU A 93 3.95 18.91 2.37
N LEU A 94 4.89 18.36 1.64
CA LEU A 94 6.29 18.20 2.06
C LEU A 94 7.05 19.52 2.01
N LYS A 95 7.99 19.69 2.94
CA LYS A 95 9.03 20.75 2.86
C LYS A 95 10.00 20.45 1.72
N PRO A 96 10.66 21.45 1.11
CA PRO A 96 11.77 21.23 0.19
C PRO A 96 12.83 20.32 0.81
N GLY A 97 13.33 19.33 0.05
CA GLY A 97 14.28 18.32 0.50
C GLY A 97 13.66 17.18 1.33
N ALA A 98 12.38 17.22 1.67
CA ALA A 98 11.72 16.18 2.46
C ALA A 98 11.47 14.89 1.64
N PRO A 99 11.69 13.70 2.23
CA PRO A 99 11.45 12.42 1.56
C PRO A 99 9.97 12.07 1.47
N PHE A 100 9.59 11.44 0.35
CA PHE A 100 8.31 10.78 0.17
C PHE A 100 8.49 9.32 -0.22
N LEU A 101 7.94 8.40 0.57
CA LEU A 101 7.95 6.98 0.28
C LEU A 101 6.58 6.56 -0.28
N VAL A 102 6.57 5.95 -1.46
CA VAL A 102 5.35 5.45 -2.09
C VAL A 102 5.47 3.98 -2.46
N TYR A 103 4.37 3.23 -2.25
CA TYR A 103 4.19 1.91 -2.79
C TYR A 103 2.90 1.87 -3.62
N LEU A 104 3.04 1.64 -4.92
CA LEU A 104 1.95 1.43 -5.87
C LEU A 104 2.00 0.00 -6.39
N TYR A 105 0.84 -0.57 -6.69
CA TYR A 105 0.79 -1.91 -7.27
C TYR A 105 1.47 -1.93 -8.64
N TYR A 106 2.42 -2.85 -8.80
CA TYR A 106 3.22 -2.96 -10.02
C TYR A 106 2.52 -3.78 -11.12
N SER A 107 2.86 -3.48 -12.37
CA SER A 107 2.26 -4.07 -13.58
C SER A 107 2.86 -5.41 -13.98
N PHE A 108 3.65 -6.06 -13.10
CA PHE A 108 4.35 -7.33 -13.36
C PHE A 108 5.40 -7.25 -14.49
N ASP A 109 5.96 -6.08 -14.72
CA ASP A 109 6.98 -5.82 -15.73
C ASP A 109 8.30 -6.59 -15.47
N ASN A 110 8.47 -7.17 -14.29
CA ASN A 110 9.55 -8.08 -13.92
C ASN A 110 9.10 -9.55 -13.75
N ARG A 111 7.92 -9.94 -14.28
CA ARG A 111 7.34 -11.29 -14.14
C ARG A 111 7.08 -11.95 -15.49
N SER A 112 6.91 -13.28 -15.46
CA SER A 112 6.59 -14.08 -16.65
C SER A 112 5.21 -13.74 -17.25
N LYS A 113 5.04 -14.01 -18.55
CA LYS A 113 3.74 -13.86 -19.24
C LYS A 113 2.63 -14.72 -18.59
N LEU A 114 2.98 -15.92 -18.12
CA LEU A 114 2.04 -16.80 -17.41
C LEU A 114 1.54 -16.15 -16.11
N TYR A 115 2.42 -15.54 -15.36
CA TYR A 115 2.05 -14.80 -14.15
C TYR A 115 1.03 -13.69 -14.46
N SER A 116 1.29 -12.92 -15.51
CA SER A 116 0.38 -11.85 -15.98
C SER A 116 -0.97 -12.40 -16.43
N LEU A 117 -1.00 -13.58 -17.06
CA LEU A 117 -2.24 -14.22 -17.48
C LEU A 117 -3.09 -14.67 -16.28
N ILE A 118 -2.48 -15.33 -15.29
CA ILE A 118 -3.14 -15.72 -14.04
C ILE A 118 -3.72 -14.49 -13.34
N TRP A 119 -2.95 -13.40 -13.31
CA TRP A 119 -3.43 -12.16 -12.71
C TRP A 119 -4.64 -11.59 -13.47
N LYS A 120 -4.62 -11.56 -14.81
CA LYS A 120 -5.76 -11.08 -15.63
C LYS A 120 -7.02 -11.91 -15.38
N ALA A 121 -6.89 -13.23 -15.26
CA ALA A 121 -8.01 -14.10 -14.92
C ALA A 121 -8.57 -13.78 -13.52
N SER A 122 -7.70 -13.57 -12.54
CA SER A 122 -8.12 -13.18 -11.19
C SER A 122 -8.74 -11.78 -11.13
N ASP A 123 -8.33 -10.85 -12.01
CA ASP A 123 -8.94 -9.51 -12.13
C ASP A 123 -10.37 -9.58 -12.67
N LEU A 124 -10.65 -10.51 -13.58
CA LEU A 124 -12.03 -10.76 -14.03
C LEU A 124 -12.92 -11.22 -12.86
N ILE A 125 -12.41 -12.14 -12.03
CA ILE A 125 -13.11 -12.60 -10.82
C ILE A 125 -13.31 -11.43 -9.84
N ARG A 126 -12.32 -10.58 -9.65
CA ARG A 126 -12.40 -9.37 -8.82
C ARG A 126 -13.56 -8.48 -9.26
N LYS A 127 -13.69 -8.21 -10.57
CA LYS A 127 -14.77 -7.37 -11.14
C LYS A 127 -16.17 -7.95 -10.88
N LEU A 128 -16.30 -9.27 -10.77
CA LEU A 128 -17.55 -9.91 -10.39
C LEU A 128 -17.82 -9.75 -8.89
N ILE A 129 -16.82 -10.05 -8.05
CA ILE A 129 -16.95 -10.00 -6.58
C ILE A 129 -17.21 -8.57 -6.09
N PHE A 130 -16.52 -7.59 -6.66
CA PHE A 130 -16.66 -6.18 -6.29
C PHE A 130 -18.11 -5.68 -6.35
N ASN A 131 -18.90 -6.15 -7.31
CA ASN A 131 -20.31 -5.75 -7.48
C ASN A 131 -21.28 -6.43 -6.49
N LEU A 132 -20.83 -7.36 -5.68
CA LEU A 132 -21.67 -8.07 -4.72
C LEU A 132 -21.96 -7.22 -3.46
N PRO A 133 -23.06 -7.51 -2.73
CA PRO A 133 -23.32 -6.92 -1.43
C PRO A 133 -22.15 -7.14 -0.44
N PRO A 134 -21.92 -6.21 0.51
CA PRO A 134 -20.76 -6.26 1.41
C PRO A 134 -20.60 -7.59 2.15
N PHE A 135 -21.69 -8.19 2.66
CA PHE A 135 -21.61 -9.45 3.40
C PHE A 135 -21.14 -10.62 2.53
N LEU A 136 -21.59 -10.68 1.26
CA LEU A 136 -21.14 -11.70 0.31
C LEU A 136 -19.67 -11.50 -0.08
N LYS A 137 -19.25 -10.23 -0.27
CA LYS A 137 -17.83 -9.92 -0.50
C LYS A 137 -16.94 -10.45 0.61
N TYR A 138 -17.28 -10.17 1.86
CA TYR A 138 -16.52 -10.65 3.01
C TYR A 138 -16.44 -12.18 3.04
N TRP A 139 -17.56 -12.84 2.82
CA TRP A 139 -17.62 -14.32 2.84
C TRP A 139 -16.79 -14.94 1.73
N ILE A 140 -16.93 -14.46 0.49
CA ILE A 140 -16.22 -14.98 -0.68
C ILE A 140 -14.70 -14.69 -0.55
N THR A 141 -14.30 -13.52 -0.13
CA THR A 141 -12.88 -13.19 0.04
C THR A 141 -12.24 -13.99 1.17
N ASP A 142 -12.97 -14.29 2.24
CA ASP A 142 -12.51 -15.20 3.29
C ASP A 142 -12.35 -16.64 2.76
N CYS A 143 -13.30 -17.12 1.96
CA CYS A 143 -13.19 -18.43 1.28
C CYS A 143 -11.97 -18.45 0.34
N ILE A 144 -11.71 -17.40 -0.43
CA ILE A 144 -10.51 -17.30 -1.28
C ILE A 144 -9.24 -17.38 -0.43
N ALA A 145 -9.19 -16.68 0.68
CA ALA A 145 -8.02 -16.71 1.58
C ALA A 145 -7.79 -18.10 2.18
N ILE A 146 -8.86 -18.79 2.62
CA ILE A 146 -8.78 -20.07 3.29
C ILE A 146 -8.53 -21.22 2.30
N PHE A 147 -9.24 -21.24 1.17
CA PHE A 147 -9.23 -22.39 0.25
C PHE A 147 -8.28 -22.22 -0.94
N ILE A 148 -7.81 -21.00 -1.22
CA ILE A 148 -6.88 -20.75 -2.32
C ILE A 148 -5.54 -20.24 -1.76
N TYR A 149 -5.51 -19.11 -1.04
CA TYR A 149 -4.25 -18.52 -0.58
C TYR A 149 -3.52 -19.44 0.39
N TYR A 150 -4.20 -19.89 1.43
CA TYR A 150 -3.57 -20.68 2.48
C TYR A 150 -2.97 -22.00 1.96
N PRO A 151 -3.69 -22.88 1.21
CA PRO A 151 -3.08 -24.11 0.71
C PRO A 151 -1.97 -23.87 -0.31
N LEU A 152 -2.14 -22.89 -1.23
CA LEU A 152 -1.08 -22.58 -2.20
C LEU A 152 0.18 -22.06 -1.51
N THR A 153 0.06 -21.23 -0.47
CA THR A 153 1.23 -20.76 0.27
C THR A 153 1.94 -21.88 1.04
N ARG A 154 1.21 -22.89 1.51
CA ARG A 154 1.83 -24.09 2.13
C ARG A 154 2.57 -24.94 1.11
N ILE A 155 2.03 -25.09 -0.12
CA ILE A 155 2.72 -25.74 -1.23
C ILE A 155 3.99 -24.97 -1.62
N VAL A 156 3.91 -23.65 -1.72
CA VAL A 156 5.08 -22.79 -2.00
C VAL A 156 6.16 -22.96 -0.94
N LEU A 157 5.78 -22.97 0.34
CA LEU A 157 6.72 -23.18 1.45
C LEU A 157 7.39 -24.57 1.38
N ALA A 158 6.63 -25.60 1.02
CA ALA A 158 7.19 -26.93 0.82
C ALA A 158 8.15 -26.99 -0.37
N ALA A 159 7.81 -26.35 -1.50
CA ALA A 159 8.66 -26.26 -2.68
C ALA A 159 10.00 -25.54 -2.36
N GLU A 160 9.96 -24.45 -1.62
CA GLU A 160 11.16 -23.74 -1.16
C GLU A 160 12.06 -24.64 -0.31
N ARG A 161 11.48 -25.41 0.63
CA ARG A 161 12.24 -26.37 1.46
C ARG A 161 12.90 -27.48 0.63
N CYS A 162 12.34 -27.79 -0.54
CA CYS A 162 12.93 -28.72 -1.52
C CYS A 162 13.95 -28.03 -2.45
N GLY A 163 14.32 -26.77 -2.22
CA GLY A 163 15.30 -26.05 -3.01
C GLY A 163 14.78 -25.48 -4.34
N ILE A 164 13.45 -25.45 -4.56
CA ILE A 164 12.85 -24.88 -5.78
C ILE A 164 12.82 -23.37 -5.67
N ASP A 165 13.22 -22.65 -6.72
CA ASP A 165 13.07 -21.20 -6.81
C ASP A 165 11.58 -20.81 -6.88
N ILE A 166 11.12 -20.16 -5.83
CA ILE A 166 9.73 -19.73 -5.68
C ILE A 166 9.48 -18.27 -6.10
N SER A 167 10.50 -17.57 -6.57
CA SER A 167 10.44 -16.11 -6.86
C SER A 167 9.34 -15.73 -7.85
N ASN A 168 9.02 -16.63 -8.80
CA ASN A 168 8.01 -16.44 -9.83
C ASN A 168 6.68 -17.20 -9.55
N ILE A 169 6.54 -17.81 -8.38
CA ILE A 169 5.28 -18.49 -8.03
C ILE A 169 4.30 -17.49 -7.43
N PRO A 170 3.05 -17.40 -7.93
CA PRO A 170 2.03 -16.56 -7.33
C PRO A 170 1.83 -16.87 -5.84
N LEU A 171 1.54 -15.84 -5.04
CA LEU A 171 1.34 -15.92 -3.59
C LEU A 171 2.57 -16.34 -2.76
N SER A 172 3.77 -16.48 -3.35
CA SER A 172 5.02 -16.77 -2.63
C SER A 172 5.30 -15.77 -1.51
N TYR A 173 4.89 -14.51 -1.66
CA TYR A 173 4.97 -13.48 -0.64
C TYR A 173 4.31 -13.90 0.69
N TYR A 174 3.20 -14.63 0.64
CA TYR A 174 2.41 -14.99 1.83
C TYR A 174 2.91 -16.22 2.58
N LYS A 175 3.96 -16.90 2.13
CA LYS A 175 4.45 -18.15 2.75
C LYS A 175 4.73 -18.02 4.25
N ASP A 176 5.23 -16.87 4.69
CA ASP A 176 5.59 -16.55 6.07
C ASP A 176 4.58 -15.64 6.77
N HIS A 177 3.43 -15.36 6.10
CA HIS A 177 2.40 -14.49 6.65
C HIS A 177 1.26 -15.26 7.31
N SER A 178 0.59 -14.59 8.25
CA SER A 178 -0.57 -15.16 8.96
C SER A 178 -1.80 -15.26 8.04
N LEU A 179 -2.73 -16.15 8.39
CA LEU A 179 -4.03 -16.23 7.72
C LEU A 179 -4.80 -14.90 7.81
N TYR A 180 -4.63 -14.16 8.90
CA TYR A 180 -5.20 -12.81 9.05
C TYR A 180 -4.73 -11.87 7.95
N THR A 181 -3.42 -11.83 7.68
CA THR A 181 -2.85 -11.03 6.59
C THR A 181 -3.42 -11.47 5.23
N MET A 182 -3.48 -12.77 4.96
CA MET A 182 -4.04 -13.31 3.71
C MET A 182 -5.50 -12.91 3.51
N ARG A 183 -6.32 -12.94 4.58
CA ARG A 183 -7.73 -12.51 4.56
C ARG A 183 -7.87 -11.02 4.28
N THR A 184 -7.06 -10.20 4.96
CA THR A 184 -7.08 -8.74 4.77
C THR A 184 -6.69 -8.38 3.35
N ASP A 185 -5.60 -8.96 2.84
CA ASP A 185 -5.11 -8.69 1.50
C ASP A 185 -6.05 -9.26 0.40
N ALA A 186 -6.72 -10.39 0.66
CA ALA A 186 -7.77 -10.89 -0.24
C ALA A 186 -8.98 -9.97 -0.30
N ARG A 187 -9.40 -9.39 0.84
CA ARG A 187 -10.47 -8.38 0.89
C ARG A 187 -10.10 -7.12 0.15
N ASP A 188 -8.89 -6.62 0.36
CA ASP A 188 -8.36 -5.46 -0.36
C ASP A 188 -8.35 -5.72 -1.87
N ARG A 189 -7.78 -6.85 -2.29
CA ARG A 189 -7.69 -7.20 -3.71
C ARG A 189 -9.05 -7.40 -4.40
N PHE A 190 -9.98 -8.12 -3.80
CA PHE A 190 -11.25 -8.50 -4.44
C PHE A 190 -12.42 -7.60 -4.06
N GLY A 191 -12.29 -6.81 -3.00
CA GLY A 191 -13.34 -5.93 -2.50
C GLY A 191 -13.30 -4.51 -3.02
N THR A 192 -12.18 -4.06 -3.60
CA THR A 192 -12.02 -2.68 -4.07
C THR A 192 -12.51 -2.49 -5.51
N PRO A 193 -13.17 -1.34 -5.80
CA PRO A 193 -13.72 -1.06 -7.13
C PRO A 193 -12.64 -0.86 -8.18
N LEU A 194 -11.59 -0.16 -7.82
CA LEU A 194 -10.52 0.26 -8.72
C LEU A 194 -9.18 -0.28 -8.22
N GLU A 195 -8.45 -0.94 -9.09
CA GLU A 195 -7.06 -1.33 -8.87
C GLU A 195 -6.26 -0.99 -10.13
N GLN A 196 -5.42 0.02 -10.02
CA GLN A 196 -4.50 0.39 -11.09
C GLN A 196 -3.11 -0.20 -10.82
N ARG A 197 -2.38 -0.52 -11.89
CA ARG A 197 -1.03 -1.07 -11.78
C ARG A 197 -0.08 -0.30 -12.67
N PHE A 198 1.11 -0.06 -12.16
CA PHE A 198 2.09 0.80 -12.78
C PHE A 198 3.42 0.08 -12.99
N SER A 199 4.06 0.33 -14.14
CA SER A 199 5.44 -0.11 -14.36
C SER A 199 6.41 0.75 -13.56
N LYS A 200 7.62 0.24 -13.33
CA LYS A 200 8.69 1.01 -12.69
C LYS A 200 8.92 2.36 -13.36
N VAL A 201 8.95 2.37 -14.71
CA VAL A 201 9.14 3.59 -15.49
C VAL A 201 7.98 4.58 -15.29
N LYS A 202 6.73 4.08 -15.27
CA LYS A 202 5.56 4.94 -15.05
C LYS A 202 5.58 5.56 -13.66
N ILE A 203 5.89 4.79 -12.62
CA ILE A 203 6.01 5.31 -11.24
C ILE A 203 7.12 6.38 -11.16
N HIS A 204 8.28 6.12 -11.76
CA HIS A 204 9.38 7.08 -11.80
C HIS A 204 8.94 8.42 -12.42
N ASN A 205 8.28 8.36 -13.58
CA ASN A 205 7.81 9.57 -14.26
C ASN A 205 6.75 10.31 -13.43
N MET A 206 5.81 9.59 -12.84
CA MET A 206 4.79 10.19 -11.96
C MET A 206 5.41 10.90 -10.75
N MET A 207 6.46 10.35 -10.16
CA MET A 207 7.18 10.98 -9.05
C MET A 207 7.93 12.24 -9.50
N LEU A 208 8.57 12.20 -10.68
CA LEU A 208 9.22 13.40 -11.28
C LEU A 208 8.21 14.51 -11.57
N GLU A 209 7.07 14.18 -12.19
CA GLU A 209 5.98 15.10 -12.51
C GLU A 209 5.36 15.71 -11.24
N ALA A 210 5.31 14.94 -10.14
CA ALA A 210 4.85 15.45 -8.85
C ALA A 210 5.86 16.38 -8.13
N GLY A 211 7.09 16.55 -8.67
CA GLY A 211 8.12 17.44 -8.11
C GLY A 211 9.10 16.74 -7.17
N LEU A 212 9.23 15.42 -7.27
CA LEU A 212 10.27 14.66 -6.57
C LEU A 212 11.48 14.45 -7.47
N ASP A 213 12.67 14.34 -6.87
CA ASP A 213 13.89 13.90 -7.54
C ASP A 213 14.66 12.87 -6.70
N GLU A 214 15.89 12.53 -7.09
CA GLU A 214 16.71 11.47 -6.46
C GLU A 214 15.96 10.16 -6.20
N ILE A 215 15.08 9.77 -7.14
CA ILE A 215 14.15 8.66 -6.98
C ILE A 215 14.90 7.32 -6.93
N LYS A 216 14.73 6.59 -5.84
CA LYS A 216 15.32 5.28 -5.60
C LYS A 216 14.25 4.23 -5.39
N PHE A 217 14.37 3.09 -6.07
CA PHE A 217 13.48 1.96 -5.96
C PHE A 217 14.08 0.85 -5.09
N SER A 218 13.23 0.19 -4.30
CA SER A 218 13.62 -1.06 -3.64
C SER A 218 13.95 -2.13 -4.69
N SER A 219 15.03 -2.86 -4.46
CA SER A 219 15.40 -4.03 -5.27
C SER A 219 14.62 -5.29 -4.86
N ASN A 220 13.98 -5.27 -3.70
CA ASN A 220 13.25 -6.39 -3.12
C ASN A 220 11.74 -6.16 -3.18
N ALA A 221 10.97 -7.25 -3.05
CA ALA A 221 9.52 -7.15 -2.87
C ALA A 221 9.17 -6.40 -1.56
N PRO A 222 8.07 -5.66 -1.53
CA PRO A 222 7.09 -5.49 -2.59
C PRO A 222 7.55 -4.53 -3.70
N PHE A 223 7.32 -4.91 -4.96
CA PHE A 223 7.62 -4.07 -6.12
C PHE A 223 6.40 -3.20 -6.48
N TRP A 224 6.48 -1.91 -6.85
CA TRP A 224 7.69 -1.11 -6.76
C TRP A 224 7.51 -0.14 -5.60
N CYS A 225 8.30 -0.31 -4.57
CA CYS A 225 8.39 0.65 -3.49
C CYS A 225 9.49 1.67 -3.86
N ALA A 226 9.19 2.95 -3.79
CA ALA A 226 10.09 4.01 -4.20
C ALA A 226 10.12 5.17 -3.20
N VAL A 227 11.29 5.75 -3.00
CA VAL A 227 11.50 7.00 -2.27
C VAL A 227 12.06 8.07 -3.21
N GLY A 228 11.55 9.29 -3.10
CA GLY A 228 12.09 10.48 -3.75
C GLY A 228 12.10 11.65 -2.79
N TYR A 229 12.78 12.72 -3.13
CA TYR A 229 12.90 13.95 -2.31
C TYR A 229 12.26 15.11 -3.02
N LYS A 230 11.52 15.94 -2.28
CA LYS A 230 10.87 17.12 -2.85
C LYS A 230 11.92 18.14 -3.29
N LYS A 231 11.77 18.64 -4.52
CA LYS A 231 12.58 19.75 -5.06
C LYS A 231 12.39 21.03 -4.28
#